data_2d0205858628283a28df68b3b7ecc3df
#
_entry.id   2d0205858628283a28df68b3b7ecc3df
#
_cell.length_a   1.000
_cell.length_b   1.000
_cell.length_c   1.000
_cell.angle_alpha   90.00
_cell.angle_beta   90.00
_cell.angle_gamma   90.00
#
_symmetry.space_group_name_H-M   'P 1'
#
loop_
_entity.id
_entity.type
_entity.pdbx_description
1 polymer ?
#
loop_
_entity_poly.entity_id
_entity_poly.type
_entity_poly.pdbx_seq_one_letter_code
_entity_poly.pdbx_strand_id
1 'polypeptide(L)'
;MESATKSGDADQALARLGYKAELPRNLSMLSVLGLSFAIMAVPFGLSTTMYITLTNGQAVTVLWGWVLVSLISMCIAASLAEICAVFPTAGGVYYWSAMLSTPRYAPIVSFVDGWLTLVGNWTVTLSINFSGAQLILSAITIFNEDFVANTWQTVLCFWAVMLVCALVNAFGSRYLDLINKVCIYWTGASVIIIIVTLLVMAPSRRSAEFVFTHYDASASGWPTGWSFFVGLLQGAYVLTGYGMVAAMCEEVQNPEREVPKAIVLSVAAAGVTGIIYLIPILFVLPDVKMLLSVANSQPIGTLFKVVTGSAAGGFGLLFLILGILMFAGIGALTAASRCTYAFARDGAIPGYKLWSKVNHRLDMPVNALILSTVVDCILGCIYFGSSAAFNSFTG
;
A
#
# COMPACT_ATOMS: atom_id res chain seq x y z
N MET A 1 27.14 6.52 22.08
CA MET A 1 26.70 7.33 23.21
C MET A 1 25.53 8.26 22.84
N GLU A 2 25.59 8.94 21.71
CA GLU A 2 24.51 9.85 21.24
C GLU A 2 23.18 9.16 20.93
N SER A 3 23.17 7.91 20.45
CA SER A 3 21.93 7.15 20.18
C SER A 3 21.24 6.67 21.46
N ALA A 4 21.96 6.34 22.50
CA ALA A 4 21.39 5.87 23.77
C ALA A 4 20.72 7.03 24.56
N THR A 5 21.28 8.25 24.49
CA THR A 5 20.68 9.45 25.09
C THR A 5 19.38 9.84 24.37
N LYS A 6 19.33 9.78 23.04
CA LYS A 6 18.15 10.10 22.24
C LYS A 6 17.00 9.11 22.44
N SER A 7 17.30 7.82 22.67
CA SER A 7 16.30 6.81 23.01
C SER A 7 15.64 7.10 24.37
N GLY A 8 16.43 7.50 25.37
CA GLY A 8 15.91 7.84 26.70
C GLY A 8 14.95 9.04 26.69
N ASP A 9 15.21 10.05 25.87
CA ASP A 9 14.33 11.23 25.73
C ASP A 9 12.99 10.86 25.07
N ALA A 10 13.03 10.02 24.04
CA ALA A 10 11.82 9.56 23.36
C ALA A 10 10.95 8.64 24.23
N ASP A 11 11.57 7.83 25.10
CA ASP A 11 10.85 6.98 26.07
C ASP A 11 10.22 7.82 27.19
N GLN A 12 10.87 8.89 27.61
CA GLN A 12 10.27 9.86 28.55
C GLN A 12 9.11 10.64 27.91
N ALA A 13 9.20 11.01 26.63
CA ALA A 13 8.10 11.64 25.91
C ALA A 13 6.90 10.68 25.80
N LEU A 14 7.13 9.41 25.49
CA LEU A 14 6.09 8.38 25.44
C LEU A 14 5.44 8.18 26.82
N ALA A 15 6.23 8.18 27.89
CA ALA A 15 5.72 8.06 29.26
C ALA A 15 4.83 9.24 29.68
N ARG A 16 5.11 10.48 29.18
CA ARG A 16 4.25 11.65 29.40
C ARG A 16 2.88 11.50 28.70
N LEU A 17 2.82 10.73 27.61
CA LEU A 17 1.59 10.40 26.90
C LEU A 17 0.84 9.21 27.52
N GLY A 18 1.34 8.64 28.63
CA GLY A 18 0.71 7.57 29.39
C GLY A 18 1.10 6.15 29.00
N TYR A 19 2.08 5.97 28.12
CA TYR A 19 2.50 4.66 27.62
C TYR A 19 3.89 4.26 28.09
N LYS A 20 4.14 2.95 28.15
CA LYS A 20 5.46 2.37 28.41
C LYS A 20 6.10 1.92 27.11
N ALA A 21 7.41 2.12 26.98
CA ALA A 21 8.17 1.60 25.85
C ALA A 21 8.31 0.05 26.00
N GLU A 22 7.66 -0.70 25.13
CA GLU A 22 7.69 -2.16 25.09
C GLU A 22 8.37 -2.71 23.82
N LEU A 23 8.53 -1.86 22.82
CA LEU A 23 9.13 -2.21 21.53
C LEU A 23 10.51 -1.56 21.37
N PRO A 24 11.50 -2.26 20.76
CA PRO A 24 12.83 -1.70 20.57
C PRO A 24 12.83 -0.64 19.45
N ARG A 25 13.51 0.51 19.69
CA ARG A 25 13.63 1.61 18.73
C ARG A 25 14.73 1.36 17.71
N ASN A 26 14.49 0.46 16.76
CA ASN A 26 15.46 0.02 15.77
C ASN A 26 15.31 0.68 14.39
N LEU A 27 14.21 1.42 14.15
CA LEU A 27 13.92 1.98 12.84
C LEU A 27 14.55 3.37 12.68
N SER A 28 15.31 3.54 11.59
CA SER A 28 15.84 4.83 11.14
C SER A 28 14.79 5.59 10.31
N MET A 29 15.01 6.90 10.10
CA MET A 29 14.18 7.72 9.21
C MET A 29 14.04 7.10 7.81
N LEU A 30 15.14 6.63 7.23
CA LEU A 30 15.12 6.00 5.91
C LEU A 30 14.31 4.71 5.90
N SER A 31 14.36 3.93 6.99
CA SER A 31 13.55 2.72 7.13
C SER A 31 12.06 3.03 7.24
N VAL A 32 11.69 4.06 7.98
CA VAL A 32 10.29 4.51 8.13
C VAL A 32 9.74 5.05 6.80
N LEU A 33 10.56 5.86 6.11
CA LEU A 33 10.26 6.31 4.75
C LEU A 33 10.09 5.12 3.79
N GLY A 34 10.98 4.14 3.88
CA GLY A 34 10.92 2.91 3.08
C GLY A 34 9.68 2.09 3.36
N LEU A 35 9.25 1.98 4.61
CA LEU A 35 8.02 1.29 4.98
C LEU A 35 6.79 1.99 4.41
N SER A 36 6.69 3.32 4.56
CA SER A 36 5.59 4.10 3.99
C SER A 36 5.54 3.97 2.47
N PHE A 37 6.70 4.07 1.83
CA PHE A 37 6.84 3.91 0.38
C PHE A 37 6.53 2.47 -0.08
N ALA A 38 6.90 1.46 0.72
CA ALA A 38 6.57 0.07 0.46
C ALA A 38 5.06 -0.19 0.50
N ILE A 39 4.34 0.39 1.47
CA ILE A 39 2.89 0.24 1.60
C ILE A 39 2.18 0.88 0.40
N MET A 40 2.58 2.09 -0.02
CA MET A 40 2.04 2.73 -1.22
C MET A 40 2.39 1.98 -2.51
N ALA A 41 3.54 1.30 -2.57
CA ALA A 41 3.95 0.40 -3.66
C ALA A 41 3.61 0.92 -5.07
N VAL A 42 3.98 2.17 -5.37
CA VAL A 42 3.48 2.95 -6.52
C VAL A 42 3.44 2.19 -7.84
N PRO A 43 4.53 1.52 -8.32
CA PRO A 43 4.47 0.80 -9.60
C PRO A 43 3.52 -0.41 -9.54
N PHE A 44 3.44 -1.10 -8.40
CA PHE A 44 2.52 -2.22 -8.20
C PHE A 44 1.06 -1.74 -8.17
N GLY A 45 0.75 -0.76 -7.34
CA GLY A 45 -0.60 -0.22 -7.21
C GLY A 45 -1.14 0.36 -8.51
N LEU A 46 -0.33 1.19 -9.22
CA LEU A 46 -0.70 1.74 -10.54
C LEU A 46 -0.90 0.65 -11.59
N SER A 47 -0.18 -0.46 -11.51
CA SER A 47 -0.30 -1.57 -12.43
C SER A 47 -1.57 -2.39 -12.20
N THR A 48 -1.90 -2.71 -10.95
CA THR A 48 -3.06 -3.54 -10.59
C THR A 48 -4.38 -2.79 -10.78
N THR A 49 -4.39 -1.47 -10.61
CA THR A 49 -5.59 -0.64 -10.76
C THR A 49 -5.70 0.07 -12.12
N MET A 50 -4.77 -0.22 -13.06
CA MET A 50 -4.74 0.41 -14.39
C MET A 50 -6.04 0.22 -15.18
N TYR A 51 -6.70 -0.93 -15.02
CA TYR A 51 -7.99 -1.22 -15.66
C TYR A 51 -9.04 -0.14 -15.34
N ILE A 52 -9.07 0.35 -14.10
CA ILE A 52 -10.04 1.35 -13.63
C ILE A 52 -9.92 2.65 -14.44
N THR A 53 -8.71 3.17 -14.58
CA THR A 53 -8.49 4.44 -15.30
C THR A 53 -8.60 4.28 -16.81
N LEU A 54 -8.16 3.15 -17.37
CA LEU A 54 -8.33 2.88 -18.80
C LEU A 54 -9.81 2.80 -19.18
N THR A 55 -10.67 2.29 -18.28
CA THR A 55 -12.12 2.28 -18.48
C THR A 55 -12.74 3.66 -18.30
N ASN A 56 -12.20 4.50 -17.40
CA ASN A 56 -12.81 5.73 -16.92
C ASN A 56 -12.06 6.99 -17.37
N GLY A 57 -11.70 7.10 -18.65
CA GLY A 57 -11.17 8.33 -19.25
C GLY A 57 -9.74 8.24 -19.77
N GLN A 58 -9.15 7.03 -19.74
CA GLN A 58 -7.87 6.72 -20.38
C GLN A 58 -6.72 7.67 -19.97
N ALA A 59 -5.94 8.20 -20.92
CA ALA A 59 -4.69 8.90 -20.67
C ALA A 59 -4.83 10.13 -19.74
N VAL A 60 -5.85 10.95 -19.95
CA VAL A 60 -6.12 12.13 -19.10
C VAL A 60 -6.37 11.71 -17.65
N THR A 61 -7.20 10.71 -17.44
CA THR A 61 -7.53 10.25 -16.09
C THR A 61 -6.33 9.55 -15.41
N VAL A 62 -5.55 8.78 -16.16
CA VAL A 62 -4.32 8.14 -15.66
C VAL A 62 -3.33 9.20 -15.17
N LEU A 63 -3.03 10.21 -15.98
CA LEU A 63 -1.97 11.18 -15.67
C LEU A 63 -2.45 12.31 -14.76
N TRP A 64 -3.49 13.03 -15.20
CA TRP A 64 -3.97 14.21 -14.45
C TRP A 64 -4.76 13.83 -13.20
N GLY A 65 -5.43 12.67 -13.21
CA GLY A 65 -6.01 12.09 -12.02
C GLY A 65 -4.95 11.78 -10.96
N TRP A 66 -3.82 11.20 -11.37
CA TRP A 66 -2.68 10.97 -10.47
C TRP A 66 -2.13 12.28 -9.87
N VAL A 67 -1.91 13.30 -10.68
CA VAL A 67 -1.42 14.61 -10.21
C VAL A 67 -2.40 15.23 -9.20
N LEU A 68 -3.69 15.25 -9.54
CA LEU A 68 -4.73 15.82 -8.66
C LEU A 68 -4.78 15.10 -7.31
N VAL A 69 -4.82 13.77 -7.31
CA VAL A 69 -4.87 12.99 -6.07
C VAL A 69 -3.58 13.15 -5.28
N SER A 70 -2.41 13.23 -5.93
CA SER A 70 -1.13 13.47 -5.24
C SER A 70 -1.11 14.81 -4.51
N LEU A 71 -1.66 15.85 -5.10
CA LEU A 71 -1.76 17.17 -4.46
C LEU A 71 -2.72 17.15 -3.24
N ILE A 72 -3.88 16.50 -3.38
CA ILE A 72 -4.82 16.35 -2.26
C ILE A 72 -4.21 15.53 -1.13
N SER A 73 -3.60 14.38 -1.46
CA SER A 73 -2.92 13.53 -0.47
C SER A 73 -1.77 14.24 0.22
N MET A 74 -1.05 15.12 -0.48
CA MET A 74 0.02 15.93 0.11
C MET A 74 -0.50 16.90 1.18
N CYS A 75 -1.65 17.55 0.93
CA CYS A 75 -2.28 18.43 1.93
C CYS A 75 -2.70 17.65 3.18
N ILE A 76 -3.28 16.46 2.99
CA ILE A 76 -3.69 15.60 4.11
C ILE A 76 -2.45 15.10 4.86
N ALA A 77 -1.42 14.63 4.15
CA ALA A 77 -0.18 14.14 4.74
C ALA A 77 0.53 15.23 5.57
N ALA A 78 0.56 16.47 5.09
CA ALA A 78 1.12 17.59 5.82
C ALA A 78 0.37 17.85 7.15
N SER A 79 -0.97 17.84 7.12
CA SER A 79 -1.78 18.00 8.32
C SER A 79 -1.57 16.86 9.33
N LEU A 80 -1.54 15.61 8.87
CA LEU A 80 -1.27 14.45 9.73
C LEU A 80 0.13 14.46 10.31
N ALA A 81 1.12 14.95 9.54
CA ALA A 81 2.48 15.09 10.00
C ALA A 81 2.62 16.11 11.14
N GLU A 82 1.91 17.24 11.08
CA GLU A 82 1.87 18.22 12.16
C GLU A 82 1.30 17.63 13.45
N ILE A 83 0.20 16.87 13.35
CA ILE A 83 -0.40 16.21 14.51
C ILE A 83 0.54 15.13 15.07
N CYS A 84 1.15 14.33 14.19
CA CYS A 84 2.09 13.29 14.57
C CYS A 84 3.32 13.84 15.30
N ALA A 85 3.80 15.04 14.93
CA ALA A 85 4.93 15.70 15.61
C ALA A 85 4.62 16.03 17.08
N VAL A 86 3.34 16.30 17.39
CA VAL A 86 2.89 16.61 18.75
C VAL A 86 2.57 15.35 19.55
N PHE A 87 1.99 14.34 18.88
CA PHE A 87 1.51 13.10 19.51
C PHE A 87 2.07 11.85 18.80
N PRO A 88 3.37 11.55 18.96
CA PRO A 88 4.04 10.43 18.27
C PRO A 88 3.81 9.11 19.01
N THR A 89 2.59 8.54 18.89
CA THR A 89 2.20 7.27 19.51
C THR A 89 1.84 6.22 18.46
N ALA A 90 1.98 4.93 18.80
CA ALA A 90 1.51 3.83 17.96
C ALA A 90 -0.01 3.79 17.80
N GLY A 91 -0.75 4.48 18.67
CA GLY A 91 -2.18 4.71 18.51
C GLY A 91 -2.53 5.52 17.25
N GLY A 92 -1.61 6.40 16.79
CA GLY A 92 -1.80 7.14 15.56
C GLY A 92 -3.13 7.91 15.54
N VAL A 93 -3.89 7.71 14.46
CA VAL A 93 -5.07 8.53 14.15
C VAL A 93 -6.14 8.50 15.25
N TYR A 94 -6.43 7.34 15.85
CA TYR A 94 -7.45 7.28 16.89
C TYR A 94 -7.03 7.98 18.20
N TYR A 95 -5.74 7.99 18.53
CA TYR A 95 -5.21 8.76 19.64
C TYR A 95 -5.29 10.26 19.36
N TRP A 96 -4.95 10.67 18.14
CA TRP A 96 -5.04 12.07 17.72
C TRP A 96 -6.48 12.58 17.75
N SER A 97 -7.44 11.76 17.33
CA SER A 97 -8.86 12.13 17.38
C SER A 97 -9.36 12.31 18.81
N ALA A 98 -8.85 11.53 19.78
CA ALA A 98 -9.11 11.75 21.20
C ALA A 98 -8.56 13.10 21.69
N MET A 99 -7.30 13.39 21.38
CA MET A 99 -6.63 14.61 21.84
C MET A 99 -7.19 15.89 21.22
N LEU A 100 -7.68 15.83 19.99
CA LEU A 100 -8.25 16.96 19.26
C LEU A 100 -9.74 17.17 19.56
N SER A 101 -10.40 16.18 20.17
CA SER A 101 -11.82 16.24 20.52
C SER A 101 -12.03 16.91 21.87
N THR A 102 -13.25 17.42 22.09
CA THR A 102 -13.62 17.91 23.43
C THR A 102 -13.68 16.74 24.43
N PRO A 103 -13.35 16.95 25.73
CA PRO A 103 -13.27 15.87 26.74
C PRO A 103 -14.54 15.01 26.82
N ARG A 104 -15.71 15.59 26.51
CA ARG A 104 -17.00 14.89 26.53
C ARG A 104 -17.12 13.84 25.42
N TYR A 105 -16.63 14.13 24.24
CA TYR A 105 -16.78 13.26 23.06
C TYR A 105 -15.53 12.44 22.75
N ALA A 106 -14.38 12.79 23.33
CA ALA A 106 -13.11 12.13 23.09
C ALA A 106 -13.16 10.58 23.16
N PRO A 107 -13.80 9.95 24.18
CA PRO A 107 -13.84 8.48 24.25
C PRO A 107 -14.63 7.85 23.09
N ILE A 108 -15.76 8.45 22.69
CA ILE A 108 -16.60 7.92 21.61
C ILE A 108 -15.91 8.11 20.26
N VAL A 109 -15.39 9.31 20.00
CA VAL A 109 -14.70 9.63 18.75
C VAL A 109 -13.48 8.73 18.57
N SER A 110 -12.65 8.59 19.60
CA SER A 110 -11.46 7.73 19.56
C SER A 110 -11.83 6.25 19.37
N PHE A 111 -12.88 5.77 20.01
CA PHE A 111 -13.32 4.39 19.86
C PHE A 111 -13.83 4.08 18.45
N VAL A 112 -14.66 4.96 17.88
CA VAL A 112 -15.19 4.81 16.52
C VAL A 112 -14.06 4.90 15.50
N ASP A 113 -13.21 5.93 15.63
CA ASP A 113 -12.06 6.13 14.73
C ASP A 113 -11.05 4.99 14.84
N GLY A 114 -10.84 4.45 16.05
CA GLY A 114 -9.98 3.30 16.27
C GLY A 114 -10.45 2.04 15.54
N TRP A 115 -11.74 1.76 15.56
CA TRP A 115 -12.30 0.66 14.79
C TRP A 115 -12.24 0.90 13.29
N LEU A 116 -12.53 2.12 12.82
CA LEU A 116 -12.39 2.48 11.41
C LEU A 116 -10.95 2.34 10.94
N THR A 117 -10.00 2.82 11.73
CA THR A 117 -8.56 2.71 11.45
C THR A 117 -8.10 1.26 11.44
N LEU A 118 -8.52 0.44 12.41
CA LEU A 118 -8.15 -0.96 12.50
C LEU A 118 -8.69 -1.77 11.31
N VAL A 119 -9.98 -1.64 11.02
CA VAL A 119 -10.62 -2.31 9.87
C VAL A 119 -9.99 -1.81 8.56
N GLY A 120 -9.74 -0.51 8.44
CA GLY A 120 -9.03 0.09 7.30
C GLY A 120 -7.64 -0.52 7.09
N ASN A 121 -6.86 -0.70 8.15
CA ASN A 121 -5.54 -1.33 8.05
C ASN A 121 -5.63 -2.81 7.60
N TRP A 122 -6.60 -3.57 8.11
CA TRP A 122 -6.84 -4.94 7.66
C TRP A 122 -7.27 -4.97 6.19
N THR A 123 -8.22 -4.12 5.78
CA THR A 123 -8.70 -4.10 4.39
C THR A 123 -7.64 -3.65 3.39
N VAL A 124 -6.79 -2.69 3.74
CA VAL A 124 -5.64 -2.31 2.91
C VAL A 124 -4.65 -3.47 2.77
N THR A 125 -4.35 -4.17 3.87
CA THR A 125 -3.46 -5.35 3.85
C THR A 125 -4.06 -6.47 2.99
N LEU A 126 -5.35 -6.76 3.16
CA LEU A 126 -6.11 -7.70 2.35
C LEU A 126 -6.04 -7.32 0.86
N SER A 127 -6.36 -6.07 0.53
CA SER A 127 -6.42 -5.57 -0.85
C SER A 127 -5.08 -5.68 -1.56
N ILE A 128 -3.98 -5.27 -0.93
CA ILE A 128 -2.62 -5.39 -1.47
C ILE A 128 -2.28 -6.85 -1.78
N ASN A 129 -2.44 -7.75 -0.80
CA ASN A 129 -2.05 -9.15 -0.97
C ASN A 129 -2.97 -9.90 -1.93
N PHE A 130 -4.26 -9.55 -1.98
CA PHE A 130 -5.22 -10.16 -2.89
C PHE A 130 -5.00 -9.71 -4.35
N SER A 131 -4.81 -8.41 -4.58
CA SER A 131 -4.43 -7.88 -5.90
C SER A 131 -3.09 -8.46 -6.37
N GLY A 132 -2.18 -8.70 -5.42
CA GLY A 132 -0.94 -9.40 -5.68
C GLY A 132 -1.14 -10.85 -6.12
N ALA A 133 -2.04 -11.58 -5.48
CA ALA A 133 -2.39 -12.95 -5.90
C ALA A 133 -3.00 -12.97 -7.31
N GLN A 134 -3.88 -12.01 -7.62
CA GLN A 134 -4.42 -11.85 -8.97
C GLN A 134 -3.32 -11.55 -9.99
N LEU A 135 -2.36 -10.69 -9.66
CA LEU A 135 -1.23 -10.37 -10.52
C LEU A 135 -0.29 -11.57 -10.73
N ILE A 136 -0.05 -12.39 -9.70
CA ILE A 136 0.72 -13.65 -9.82
C ILE A 136 0.01 -14.61 -10.77
N LEU A 137 -1.30 -14.77 -10.65
CA LEU A 137 -2.06 -15.64 -11.54
C LEU A 137 -2.14 -15.08 -12.96
N SER A 138 -2.20 -13.76 -13.11
CA SER A 138 -2.13 -13.13 -14.44
C SER A 138 -0.76 -13.30 -15.11
N ALA A 139 0.29 -13.59 -14.38
CA ALA A 139 1.59 -13.93 -14.96
C ALA A 139 1.53 -15.23 -15.79
N ILE A 140 0.63 -16.15 -15.46
CA ILE A 140 0.42 -17.38 -16.22
C ILE A 140 -0.18 -17.07 -17.60
N THR A 141 -1.05 -16.06 -17.70
CA THR A 141 -1.68 -15.67 -18.97
C THR A 141 -0.68 -15.10 -19.97
N ILE A 142 0.50 -14.65 -19.53
CA ILE A 142 1.58 -14.21 -20.41
C ILE A 142 2.07 -15.38 -21.29
N PHE A 143 2.10 -16.60 -20.73
CA PHE A 143 2.56 -17.82 -21.43
C PHE A 143 1.42 -18.64 -22.00
N ASN A 144 0.24 -18.61 -21.36
CA ASN A 144 -0.96 -19.35 -21.77
C ASN A 144 -2.16 -18.39 -21.75
N GLU A 145 -2.53 -17.87 -22.90
CA GLU A 145 -3.59 -16.85 -23.06
C GLU A 145 -4.99 -17.40 -22.71
N ASP A 146 -5.19 -18.71 -22.81
CA ASP A 146 -6.46 -19.36 -22.47
C ASP A 146 -6.63 -19.61 -20.96
N PHE A 147 -5.61 -19.32 -20.15
CA PHE A 147 -5.70 -19.54 -18.72
C PHE A 147 -6.60 -18.52 -18.05
N VAL A 148 -7.67 -19.00 -17.43
CA VAL A 148 -8.55 -18.21 -16.55
C VAL A 148 -8.50 -18.79 -15.15
N ALA A 149 -8.02 -18.00 -14.19
CA ALA A 149 -7.93 -18.45 -12.80
C ALA A 149 -9.32 -18.67 -12.20
N ASN A 150 -9.53 -19.82 -11.58
CA ASN A 150 -10.73 -20.09 -10.81
C ASN A 150 -10.70 -19.36 -9.47
N THR A 151 -11.88 -19.09 -8.90
CA THR A 151 -12.03 -18.41 -7.61
C THR A 151 -11.20 -19.06 -6.50
N TRP A 152 -11.22 -20.40 -6.40
CA TRP A 152 -10.46 -21.12 -5.38
C TRP A 152 -8.94 -21.00 -5.56
N GLN A 153 -8.44 -20.95 -6.80
CA GLN A 153 -7.02 -20.75 -7.09
C GLN A 153 -6.56 -19.37 -6.63
N THR A 154 -7.40 -18.35 -6.86
CA THR A 154 -7.10 -16.97 -6.43
C THR A 154 -7.02 -16.88 -4.90
N VAL A 155 -7.98 -17.48 -4.19
CA VAL A 155 -7.98 -17.47 -2.72
C VAL A 155 -6.81 -18.26 -2.15
N LEU A 156 -6.48 -19.43 -2.70
CA LEU A 156 -5.30 -20.19 -2.25
C LEU A 156 -3.99 -19.45 -2.51
N CYS A 157 -3.85 -18.81 -3.67
CA CYS A 157 -2.69 -17.98 -3.98
C CYS A 157 -2.59 -16.81 -2.99
N PHE A 158 -3.71 -16.15 -2.69
CA PHE A 158 -3.77 -15.10 -1.68
C PHE A 158 -3.33 -15.60 -0.28
N TRP A 159 -3.84 -16.75 0.17
CA TRP A 159 -3.42 -17.33 1.45
C TRP A 159 -1.93 -17.68 1.47
N ALA A 160 -1.37 -18.15 0.35
CA ALA A 160 0.05 -18.41 0.24
C ALA A 160 0.88 -17.12 0.37
N VAL A 161 0.47 -16.03 -0.30
CA VAL A 161 1.12 -14.71 -0.19
C VAL A 161 1.02 -14.18 1.25
N MET A 162 -0.17 -14.24 1.86
CA MET A 162 -0.38 -13.83 3.25
C MET A 162 0.49 -14.64 4.23
N LEU A 163 0.59 -15.95 4.03
CA LEU A 163 1.45 -16.81 4.86
C LEU A 163 2.92 -16.40 4.76
N VAL A 164 3.42 -16.15 3.55
CA VAL A 164 4.80 -15.68 3.36
C VAL A 164 5.02 -14.34 4.05
N CYS A 165 4.10 -13.37 3.89
CA CYS A 165 4.18 -12.08 4.57
C CYS A 165 4.16 -12.23 6.10
N ALA A 166 3.30 -13.11 6.63
CA ALA A 166 3.22 -13.39 8.06
C ALA A 166 4.50 -14.05 8.60
N LEU A 167 5.07 -15.02 7.89
CA LEU A 167 6.33 -15.67 8.27
C LEU A 167 7.51 -14.69 8.26
N VAL A 168 7.60 -13.84 7.22
CA VAL A 168 8.65 -12.80 7.16
C VAL A 168 8.48 -11.82 8.31
N ASN A 169 7.26 -11.39 8.63
CA ASN A 169 7.00 -10.54 9.79
C ASN A 169 7.39 -11.25 11.10
N ALA A 170 6.99 -12.52 11.28
CA ALA A 170 7.23 -13.24 12.52
C ALA A 170 8.73 -13.49 12.80
N PHE A 171 9.48 -13.90 11.81
CA PHE A 171 10.89 -14.27 11.95
C PHE A 171 11.88 -13.21 11.49
N GLY A 172 11.43 -12.30 10.62
CA GLY A 172 12.24 -11.24 10.03
C GLY A 172 12.09 -9.88 10.70
N SER A 173 11.36 -9.77 11.82
CA SER A 173 11.11 -8.47 12.49
C SER A 173 12.40 -7.71 12.84
N ARG A 174 13.46 -8.40 13.21
CA ARG A 174 14.79 -7.84 13.49
C ARG A 174 15.46 -7.23 12.26
N TYR A 175 15.07 -7.67 11.07
CA TYR A 175 15.61 -7.23 9.78
C TYR A 175 14.71 -6.24 9.05
N LEU A 176 13.62 -5.75 9.69
CA LEU A 176 12.68 -4.83 9.05
C LEU A 176 13.36 -3.55 8.53
N ASP A 177 14.35 -3.02 9.24
CA ASP A 177 15.14 -1.88 8.77
C ASP A 177 15.86 -2.19 7.45
N LEU A 178 16.46 -3.37 7.33
CA LEU A 178 17.11 -3.82 6.10
C LEU A 178 16.09 -4.06 4.98
N ILE A 179 14.98 -4.77 5.28
CA ILE A 179 13.91 -5.06 4.32
C ILE A 179 13.36 -3.76 3.73
N ASN A 180 13.09 -2.77 4.57
CA ASN A 180 12.57 -1.48 4.13
C ASN A 180 13.58 -0.70 3.27
N LYS A 181 14.86 -0.75 3.58
CA LYS A 181 15.92 -0.16 2.75
C LYS A 181 16.05 -0.86 1.41
N VAL A 182 16.05 -2.20 1.40
CA VAL A 182 16.08 -3.00 0.16
C VAL A 182 14.87 -2.69 -0.72
N CYS A 183 13.69 -2.48 -0.13
CA CYS A 183 12.48 -2.07 -0.87
C CYS A 183 12.71 -0.78 -1.68
N ILE A 184 13.33 0.25 -1.08
CA ILE A 184 13.60 1.51 -1.78
C ILE A 184 14.48 1.27 -3.02
N TYR A 185 15.59 0.53 -2.84
CA TYR A 185 16.52 0.24 -3.94
C TYR A 185 15.88 -0.64 -5.00
N TRP A 186 15.15 -1.68 -4.59
CA TRP A 186 14.44 -2.57 -5.52
C TRP A 186 13.42 -1.80 -6.35
N THR A 187 12.59 -0.98 -5.70
CA THR A 187 11.57 -0.18 -6.40
C THR A 187 12.20 0.83 -7.35
N GLY A 188 13.23 1.54 -6.91
CA GLY A 188 13.95 2.49 -7.77
C GLY A 188 14.59 1.82 -8.99
N ALA A 189 15.29 0.72 -8.78
CA ALA A 189 15.89 -0.06 -9.89
C ALA A 189 14.81 -0.61 -10.82
N SER A 190 13.72 -1.15 -10.27
CA SER A 190 12.59 -1.68 -11.05
C SER A 190 11.97 -0.63 -11.96
N VAL A 191 11.71 0.57 -11.42
CA VAL A 191 11.15 1.69 -12.20
C VAL A 191 12.08 2.04 -13.36
N ILE A 192 13.39 2.19 -13.12
CA ILE A 192 14.36 2.52 -14.15
C ILE A 192 14.42 1.43 -15.23
N ILE A 193 14.50 0.16 -14.84
CA ILE A 193 14.57 -0.98 -15.77
C ILE A 193 13.31 -1.04 -16.62
N ILE A 194 12.11 -0.92 -16.00
CA ILE A 194 10.83 -0.96 -16.71
C ILE A 194 10.76 0.17 -17.73
N ILE A 195 11.05 1.41 -17.33
CA ILE A 195 10.97 2.58 -18.20
C ILE A 195 11.92 2.46 -19.39
N VAL A 196 13.20 2.14 -19.13
CA VAL A 196 14.20 2.00 -20.18
C VAL A 196 13.79 0.91 -21.16
N THR A 197 13.40 -0.27 -20.65
CA THR A 197 12.99 -1.40 -21.50
C THR A 197 11.77 -1.04 -22.35
N LEU A 198 10.74 -0.43 -21.75
CA LEU A 198 9.54 -0.04 -22.49
C LEU A 198 9.84 0.99 -23.60
N LEU A 199 10.64 2.00 -23.28
CA LEU A 199 10.98 3.04 -24.26
C LEU A 199 11.90 2.55 -25.39
N VAL A 200 12.78 1.58 -25.10
CA VAL A 200 13.70 1.04 -26.12
C VAL A 200 13.00 0.00 -27.00
N MET A 201 12.17 -0.87 -26.40
CA MET A 201 11.59 -2.01 -27.13
C MET A 201 10.24 -1.71 -27.76
N ALA A 202 9.60 -0.57 -27.46
CA ALA A 202 8.28 -0.27 -28.00
C ALA A 202 8.32 -0.19 -29.55
N PRO A 203 7.47 -0.98 -30.25
CA PRO A 203 7.40 -0.99 -31.70
C PRO A 203 6.78 0.29 -32.26
N SER A 204 5.93 0.94 -31.49
CA SER A 204 5.28 2.22 -31.82
C SER A 204 5.11 3.07 -30.57
N ARG A 205 5.00 4.37 -30.76
CA ARG A 205 4.74 5.32 -29.66
C ARG A 205 3.52 6.16 -29.97
N ARG A 206 2.71 6.42 -28.94
CA ARG A 206 1.60 7.35 -29.01
C ARG A 206 2.13 8.79 -29.13
N SER A 207 1.32 9.67 -29.72
CA SER A 207 1.66 11.11 -29.79
C SER A 207 1.61 11.76 -28.40
N ALA A 208 2.34 12.85 -28.22
CA ALA A 208 2.24 13.64 -27.00
C ALA A 208 0.81 14.16 -26.77
N GLU A 209 0.10 14.53 -27.83
CA GLU A 209 -1.30 14.92 -27.75
C GLU A 209 -2.14 13.81 -27.11
N PHE A 210 -1.98 12.55 -27.54
CA PHE A 210 -2.68 11.42 -26.92
C PHE A 210 -2.37 11.33 -25.43
N VAL A 211 -1.11 11.38 -25.02
CA VAL A 211 -0.68 11.20 -23.63
C VAL A 211 -1.24 12.26 -22.70
N PHE A 212 -1.30 13.52 -23.15
CA PHE A 212 -1.67 14.63 -22.28
C PHE A 212 -3.11 15.11 -22.41
N THR A 213 -3.81 14.78 -23.50
CA THR A 213 -5.14 15.35 -23.80
C THR A 213 -6.21 14.33 -24.16
N HIS A 214 -5.82 13.06 -24.45
CA HIS A 214 -6.80 12.06 -24.86
C HIS A 214 -7.67 11.61 -23.69
N TYR A 215 -8.98 11.87 -23.84
CA TYR A 215 -10.00 11.45 -22.88
C TYR A 215 -11.09 10.65 -23.61
N ASP A 216 -11.29 9.38 -23.18
CA ASP A 216 -12.36 8.52 -23.66
C ASP A 216 -12.95 7.72 -22.50
N ALA A 217 -14.22 7.96 -22.21
CA ALA A 217 -14.99 7.31 -21.15
C ALA A 217 -16.10 6.40 -21.72
N SER A 218 -16.05 6.04 -22.98
CA SER A 218 -17.09 5.24 -23.65
C SER A 218 -17.32 3.85 -23.03
N ALA A 219 -16.27 3.30 -22.40
CA ALA A 219 -16.31 1.99 -21.74
C ALA A 219 -16.82 2.04 -20.28
N SER A 220 -17.00 3.24 -19.69
CA SER A 220 -17.21 3.37 -18.25
C SER A 220 -18.66 3.11 -17.80
N GLY A 221 -19.64 3.35 -18.68
CA GLY A 221 -21.07 3.34 -18.31
C GLY A 221 -21.52 4.54 -17.46
N TRP A 222 -20.63 5.44 -17.06
CA TRP A 222 -20.94 6.66 -16.31
C TRP A 222 -21.03 7.88 -17.25
N PRO A 223 -21.75 8.94 -16.86
CA PRO A 223 -21.66 10.23 -17.56
C PRO A 223 -20.21 10.72 -17.65
N THR A 224 -19.82 11.31 -18.77
CA THR A 224 -18.44 11.64 -19.12
C THR A 224 -17.67 12.38 -18.01
N GLY A 225 -18.28 13.41 -17.40
CA GLY A 225 -17.63 14.15 -16.31
C GLY A 225 -17.49 13.33 -15.02
N TRP A 226 -18.49 12.49 -14.70
CA TRP A 226 -18.46 11.65 -13.52
C TRP A 226 -17.44 10.52 -13.64
N SER A 227 -17.27 10.00 -14.84
CA SER A 227 -16.27 8.96 -15.14
C SER A 227 -14.85 9.37 -14.72
N PHE A 228 -14.47 10.64 -14.92
CA PHE A 228 -13.18 11.14 -14.45
C PHE A 228 -13.01 10.98 -12.94
N PHE A 229 -14.02 11.33 -12.16
CA PHE A 229 -13.96 11.19 -10.69
C PHE A 229 -13.91 9.72 -10.25
N VAL A 230 -14.63 8.82 -10.94
CA VAL A 230 -14.50 7.36 -10.68
C VAL A 230 -13.08 6.88 -10.99
N GLY A 231 -12.48 7.37 -12.06
CA GLY A 231 -11.10 7.03 -12.41
C GLY A 231 -10.04 7.52 -11.41
N LEU A 232 -10.34 8.54 -10.58
CA LEU A 232 -9.42 8.97 -9.50
C LEU A 232 -9.16 7.87 -8.48
N LEU A 233 -10.01 6.83 -8.43
CA LEU A 233 -9.86 5.71 -7.50
C LEU A 233 -8.49 5.03 -7.64
N GLN A 234 -7.90 4.94 -8.83
CA GLN A 234 -6.54 4.42 -9.01
C GLN A 234 -5.53 5.19 -8.16
N GLY A 235 -5.51 6.53 -8.29
CA GLY A 235 -4.59 7.38 -7.53
C GLY A 235 -4.89 7.35 -6.03
N ALA A 236 -6.17 7.41 -5.66
CA ALA A 236 -6.61 7.37 -4.27
C ALA A 236 -6.21 6.05 -3.59
N TYR A 237 -6.38 4.92 -4.27
CA TYR A 237 -5.96 3.60 -3.79
C TYR A 237 -4.45 3.55 -3.54
N VAL A 238 -3.64 3.98 -4.51
CA VAL A 238 -2.18 3.89 -4.42
C VAL A 238 -1.61 4.84 -3.36
N LEU A 239 -2.17 6.05 -3.25
CA LEU A 239 -1.72 7.05 -2.29
C LEU A 239 -2.44 6.92 -0.92
N THR A 240 -2.91 5.74 -0.56
CA THR A 240 -3.35 5.41 0.80
C THR A 240 -2.19 4.87 1.64
N GLY A 241 -2.39 4.75 2.93
CA GLY A 241 -1.46 4.05 3.81
C GLY A 241 -0.31 4.87 4.36
N TYR A 242 -0.06 6.10 3.89
CA TYR A 242 0.99 6.95 4.48
C TYR A 242 0.74 7.27 5.97
N GLY A 243 -0.52 7.30 6.42
CA GLY A 243 -0.87 7.43 7.83
C GLY A 243 -0.63 6.16 8.66
N MET A 244 -0.58 4.98 8.04
CA MET A 244 -0.35 3.70 8.72
C MET A 244 1.03 3.67 9.42
N VAL A 245 2.00 4.44 8.91
CA VAL A 245 3.35 4.54 9.47
C VAL A 245 3.34 5.11 10.90
N ALA A 246 2.32 5.86 11.29
CA ALA A 246 2.16 6.32 12.67
C ALA A 246 2.13 5.16 13.69
N ALA A 247 1.61 3.98 13.31
CA ALA A 247 1.64 2.79 14.15
C ALA A 247 3.06 2.31 14.51
N MET A 248 4.08 2.79 13.79
CA MET A 248 5.49 2.46 14.03
C MET A 248 6.21 3.49 14.92
N CYS A 249 5.56 4.55 15.39
CA CYS A 249 6.18 5.62 16.17
C CYS A 249 7.00 5.12 17.36
N GLU A 250 6.57 4.04 18.00
CA GLU A 250 7.25 3.48 19.17
C GLU A 250 8.52 2.68 18.82
N GLU A 251 8.70 2.28 17.56
CA GLU A 251 9.88 1.57 17.06
C GLU A 251 10.92 2.52 16.41
N VAL A 252 10.63 3.82 16.31
CA VAL A 252 11.49 4.84 15.66
C VAL A 252 12.34 5.58 16.68
N GLN A 253 13.58 5.91 16.32
CA GLN A 253 14.55 6.53 17.23
C GLN A 253 14.20 7.96 17.65
N ASN A 254 13.65 8.79 16.78
CA ASN A 254 13.21 10.17 17.07
C ASN A 254 11.82 10.39 16.46
N PRO A 255 10.75 9.78 17.01
CA PRO A 255 9.45 9.74 16.35
C PRO A 255 8.85 11.11 16.08
N GLU A 256 9.05 12.09 16.97
CA GLU A 256 8.54 13.47 16.84
C GLU A 256 9.03 14.20 15.57
N ARG A 257 10.17 13.82 15.05
CA ARG A 257 10.79 14.45 13.87
C ARG A 257 10.80 13.54 12.64
N GLU A 258 11.10 12.26 12.83
CA GLU A 258 11.39 11.36 11.72
C GLU A 258 10.10 10.81 11.10
N VAL A 259 9.08 10.50 11.90
CA VAL A 259 7.79 10.00 11.38
C VAL A 259 7.03 11.07 10.60
N PRO A 260 6.87 12.31 11.09
CA PRO A 260 6.25 13.39 10.32
C PRO A 260 6.93 13.64 8.96
N LYS A 261 8.28 13.67 8.95
CA LYS A 261 9.04 13.80 7.70
C LYS A 261 8.80 12.62 6.76
N ALA A 262 8.78 11.40 7.29
CA ALA A 262 8.53 10.21 6.49
C ALA A 262 7.14 10.24 5.86
N ILE A 263 6.10 10.68 6.58
CA ILE A 263 4.74 10.83 6.06
C ILE A 263 4.72 11.76 4.85
N VAL A 264 5.27 12.98 4.97
CA VAL A 264 5.26 13.96 3.88
C VAL A 264 6.16 13.55 2.71
N LEU A 265 7.40 13.13 3.00
CA LEU A 265 8.37 12.76 1.96
C LEU A 265 7.95 11.51 1.20
N SER A 266 7.25 10.56 1.83
CA SER A 266 6.77 9.36 1.14
C SER A 266 5.69 9.69 0.11
N VAL A 267 4.76 10.59 0.43
CA VAL A 267 3.74 11.05 -0.52
C VAL A 267 4.37 11.86 -1.66
N ALA A 268 5.34 12.73 -1.36
CA ALA A 268 6.08 13.47 -2.38
C ALA A 268 6.84 12.51 -3.33
N ALA A 269 7.58 11.56 -2.76
CA ALA A 269 8.33 10.57 -3.53
C ALA A 269 7.39 9.68 -4.36
N ALA A 270 6.25 9.27 -3.80
CA ALA A 270 5.23 8.49 -4.49
C ALA A 270 4.63 9.27 -5.67
N GLY A 271 4.26 10.54 -5.45
CA GLY A 271 3.73 11.42 -6.50
C GLY A 271 4.68 11.55 -7.68
N VAL A 272 5.95 11.84 -7.41
CA VAL A 272 7.00 11.96 -8.44
C VAL A 272 7.25 10.62 -9.14
N THR A 273 7.37 9.52 -8.38
CA THR A 273 7.58 8.17 -8.93
C THR A 273 6.44 7.77 -9.85
N GLY A 274 5.18 8.06 -9.49
CA GLY A 274 4.04 7.75 -10.32
C GLY A 274 4.05 8.52 -11.65
N ILE A 275 4.39 9.79 -11.65
CA ILE A 275 4.53 10.58 -12.89
C ILE A 275 5.62 9.96 -13.78
N ILE A 276 6.79 9.68 -13.21
CA ILE A 276 7.93 9.07 -13.92
C ILE A 276 7.55 7.69 -14.48
N TYR A 277 6.71 6.92 -13.78
CA TYR A 277 6.26 5.60 -14.21
C TYR A 277 5.14 5.66 -15.26
N LEU A 278 4.14 6.53 -15.07
CA LEU A 278 2.94 6.58 -15.92
C LEU A 278 3.21 7.18 -17.29
N ILE A 279 4.02 8.25 -17.39
CA ILE A 279 4.28 8.92 -18.68
C ILE A 279 4.86 7.92 -19.72
N PRO A 280 5.94 7.18 -19.45
CA PRO A 280 6.45 6.20 -20.41
C PRO A 280 5.44 5.11 -20.78
N ILE A 281 4.65 4.62 -19.81
CA ILE A 281 3.61 3.62 -20.07
C ILE A 281 2.55 4.17 -21.04
N LEU A 282 2.12 5.42 -20.88
CA LEU A 282 1.15 6.04 -21.77
C LEU A 282 1.72 6.25 -23.19
N PHE A 283 3.02 6.57 -23.32
CA PHE A 283 3.66 6.67 -24.63
C PHE A 283 3.73 5.35 -25.38
N VAL A 284 3.86 4.22 -24.67
CA VAL A 284 3.96 2.89 -25.29
C VAL A 284 2.64 2.11 -25.22
N LEU A 285 1.54 2.74 -24.81
CA LEU A 285 0.26 2.11 -24.56
C LEU A 285 -0.28 1.45 -25.86
N PRO A 286 -0.49 0.11 -25.89
CA PRO A 286 -1.08 -0.59 -27.02
C PRO A 286 -2.54 -0.20 -27.25
N ASP A 287 -3.28 -1.00 -28.02
CA ASP A 287 -4.72 -0.80 -28.17
C ASP A 287 -5.44 -1.01 -26.82
N VAL A 288 -6.15 0.04 -26.37
CA VAL A 288 -6.86 0.03 -25.09
C VAL A 288 -7.97 -1.03 -25.09
N LYS A 289 -8.66 -1.26 -26.21
CA LYS A 289 -9.71 -2.29 -26.27
C LYS A 289 -9.16 -3.68 -25.99
N MET A 290 -7.98 -3.99 -26.52
CA MET A 290 -7.27 -5.24 -26.23
C MET A 290 -6.91 -5.35 -24.75
N LEU A 291 -6.43 -4.27 -24.13
CA LEU A 291 -6.08 -4.27 -22.70
C LEU A 291 -7.30 -4.40 -21.79
N LEU A 292 -8.46 -3.88 -22.18
CA LEU A 292 -9.71 -4.03 -21.44
C LEU A 292 -10.34 -5.41 -21.57
N SER A 293 -9.99 -6.20 -22.61
CA SER A 293 -10.47 -7.57 -22.79
C SER A 293 -9.67 -8.63 -22.05
N VAL A 294 -8.59 -8.24 -21.35
CA VAL A 294 -7.72 -9.19 -20.63
C VAL A 294 -8.44 -9.82 -19.44
N ALA A 295 -8.28 -11.12 -19.29
CA ALA A 295 -8.81 -11.88 -18.15
C ALA A 295 -8.31 -11.29 -16.81
N ASN A 296 -9.17 -11.36 -15.79
CA ASN A 296 -8.88 -10.88 -14.42
C ASN A 296 -8.61 -9.37 -14.30
N SER A 297 -8.93 -8.55 -15.32
CA SER A 297 -8.75 -7.09 -15.30
C SER A 297 -7.32 -6.64 -14.92
N GLN A 298 -6.30 -7.44 -15.29
CA GLN A 298 -4.88 -7.17 -14.99
C GLN A 298 -4.10 -6.93 -16.31
N PRO A 299 -4.21 -5.72 -16.93
CA PRO A 299 -3.67 -5.46 -18.27
C PRO A 299 -2.16 -5.33 -18.34
N ILE A 300 -1.48 -5.08 -17.22
CA ILE A 300 -0.05 -4.73 -17.21
C ILE A 300 0.86 -5.82 -17.79
N GLY A 301 0.58 -7.09 -17.47
CA GLY A 301 1.36 -8.23 -18.00
C GLY A 301 1.26 -8.33 -19.52
N THR A 302 0.07 -8.16 -20.07
CA THR A 302 -0.18 -8.13 -21.52
C THR A 302 0.47 -6.93 -22.18
N LEU A 303 0.40 -5.74 -21.56
CA LEU A 303 1.11 -4.55 -22.04
C LEU A 303 2.61 -4.83 -22.16
N PHE A 304 3.23 -5.38 -21.12
CA PHE A 304 4.65 -5.71 -21.14
C PHE A 304 5.02 -6.75 -22.21
N LYS A 305 4.19 -7.80 -22.38
CA LYS A 305 4.37 -8.81 -23.43
C LYS A 305 4.33 -8.19 -24.82
N VAL A 306 3.34 -7.35 -25.09
CA VAL A 306 3.18 -6.69 -26.39
C VAL A 306 4.33 -5.74 -26.69
N VAL A 307 4.73 -4.91 -25.73
CA VAL A 307 5.81 -3.93 -25.93
C VAL A 307 7.18 -4.62 -26.08
N THR A 308 7.46 -5.68 -25.31
CA THR A 308 8.73 -6.41 -25.42
C THR A 308 8.76 -7.41 -26.58
N GLY A 309 7.60 -7.72 -27.18
CA GLY A 309 7.47 -8.70 -28.26
C GLY A 309 7.74 -10.15 -27.83
N SER A 310 7.84 -10.43 -26.52
CA SER A 310 8.10 -11.77 -26.01
C SER A 310 7.45 -12.03 -24.64
N ALA A 311 7.02 -13.30 -24.41
CA ALA A 311 6.49 -13.69 -23.10
C ALA A 311 7.55 -13.60 -22.00
N ALA A 312 8.79 -13.97 -22.28
CA ALA A 312 9.89 -13.89 -21.33
C ALA A 312 10.21 -12.44 -20.93
N GLY A 313 10.22 -11.51 -21.90
CA GLY A 313 10.40 -10.07 -21.63
C GLY A 313 9.25 -9.50 -20.80
N GLY A 314 8.00 -9.82 -21.17
CA GLY A 314 6.82 -9.42 -20.40
C GLY A 314 6.85 -9.93 -18.97
N PHE A 315 7.18 -11.20 -18.77
CA PHE A 315 7.30 -11.78 -17.42
C PHE A 315 8.46 -11.18 -16.64
N GLY A 316 9.61 -10.91 -17.30
CA GLY A 316 10.76 -10.28 -16.63
C GLY A 316 10.41 -8.91 -16.02
N LEU A 317 9.69 -8.06 -16.76
CA LEU A 317 9.21 -6.78 -16.23
C LEU A 317 8.14 -6.97 -15.13
N LEU A 318 7.24 -7.93 -15.31
CA LEU A 318 6.22 -8.23 -14.30
C LEU A 318 6.85 -8.76 -13.00
N PHE A 319 7.92 -9.57 -13.09
CA PHE A 319 8.66 -10.07 -11.93
C PHE A 319 9.21 -8.94 -11.05
N LEU A 320 9.66 -7.83 -11.64
CA LEU A 320 10.09 -6.65 -10.88
C LEU A 320 8.94 -6.07 -10.05
N ILE A 321 7.72 -6.01 -10.62
CA ILE A 321 6.53 -5.55 -9.90
C ILE A 321 6.11 -6.55 -8.81
N LEU A 322 6.22 -7.86 -9.07
CA LEU A 322 5.95 -8.89 -8.05
C LEU A 322 6.92 -8.79 -6.86
N GLY A 323 8.16 -8.37 -7.08
CA GLY A 323 9.08 -8.05 -5.99
C GLY A 323 8.57 -6.88 -5.13
N ILE A 324 8.04 -5.82 -5.76
CA ILE A 324 7.45 -4.68 -5.04
C ILE A 324 6.21 -5.12 -4.24
N LEU A 325 5.35 -5.98 -4.79
CA LEU A 325 4.23 -6.58 -4.08
C LEU A 325 4.65 -7.22 -2.76
N MET A 326 5.74 -8.01 -2.76
CA MET A 326 6.19 -8.70 -1.54
C MET A 326 6.55 -7.70 -0.43
N PHE A 327 7.25 -6.62 -0.77
CA PHE A 327 7.55 -5.55 0.21
C PHE A 327 6.29 -4.83 0.69
N ALA A 328 5.34 -4.58 -0.22
CA ALA A 328 4.07 -3.96 0.12
C ALA A 328 3.24 -4.81 1.09
N GLY A 329 3.09 -6.09 0.81
CA GLY A 329 2.36 -7.02 1.67
C GLY A 329 2.99 -7.19 3.05
N ILE A 330 4.32 -7.30 3.12
CA ILE A 330 5.06 -7.36 4.39
C ILE A 330 4.85 -6.06 5.16
N GLY A 331 5.02 -4.90 4.52
CA GLY A 331 4.88 -3.59 5.15
C GLY A 331 3.46 -3.30 5.66
N ALA A 332 2.45 -3.59 4.86
CA ALA A 332 1.05 -3.40 5.24
C ALA A 332 0.67 -4.29 6.43
N LEU A 333 1.04 -5.57 6.41
CA LEU A 333 0.77 -6.49 7.52
C LEU A 333 1.57 -6.10 8.78
N THR A 334 2.79 -5.55 8.63
CA THR A 334 3.56 -4.97 9.73
C THR A 334 2.75 -3.86 10.40
N ALA A 335 2.32 -2.85 9.64
CA ALA A 335 1.57 -1.71 10.17
C ALA A 335 0.22 -2.13 10.77
N ALA A 336 -0.52 -3.03 10.11
CA ALA A 336 -1.79 -3.57 10.61
C ALA A 336 -1.62 -4.30 11.95
N SER A 337 -0.57 -5.12 12.11
CA SER A 337 -0.31 -5.82 13.36
C SER A 337 0.04 -4.87 14.51
N ARG A 338 0.77 -3.77 14.26
CA ARG A 338 1.08 -2.75 15.28
C ARG A 338 -0.15 -1.93 15.65
N CYS A 339 -0.98 -1.56 14.67
CA CYS A 339 -2.26 -0.92 14.92
C CYS A 339 -3.17 -1.81 15.79
N THR A 340 -3.27 -3.10 15.45
CA THR A 340 -4.00 -4.11 16.24
C THR A 340 -3.47 -4.20 17.67
N TYR A 341 -2.15 -4.24 17.84
CA TYR A 341 -1.51 -4.26 19.16
C TYR A 341 -1.82 -3.00 19.97
N ALA A 342 -1.65 -1.82 19.37
CA ALA A 342 -1.88 -0.55 20.05
C ALA A 342 -3.34 -0.42 20.52
N PHE A 343 -4.29 -0.74 19.65
CA PHE A 343 -5.71 -0.66 19.97
C PHE A 343 -6.15 -1.74 20.98
N ALA A 344 -5.51 -2.92 20.97
CA ALA A 344 -5.68 -3.93 22.01
C ALA A 344 -5.09 -3.49 23.35
N ARG A 345 -3.92 -2.86 23.35
CA ARG A 345 -3.28 -2.31 24.58
C ARG A 345 -4.20 -1.31 25.27
N ASP A 346 -4.91 -0.50 24.52
CA ASP A 346 -5.89 0.46 25.04
C ASP A 346 -7.22 -0.19 25.45
N GLY A 347 -7.33 -1.52 25.36
CA GLY A 347 -8.49 -2.28 25.86
C GLY A 347 -9.70 -2.30 24.93
N ALA A 348 -9.59 -1.79 23.70
CA ALA A 348 -10.72 -1.59 22.80
C ALA A 348 -11.15 -2.84 22.00
N ILE A 349 -10.30 -3.86 21.91
CA ILE A 349 -10.58 -5.12 21.18
C ILE A 349 -11.02 -6.21 22.16
N PRO A 350 -12.07 -7.00 21.84
CA PRO A 350 -12.42 -8.19 22.64
C PRO A 350 -11.22 -9.14 22.81
N GLY A 351 -10.95 -9.58 24.03
CA GLY A 351 -9.76 -10.41 24.31
C GLY A 351 -8.43 -9.64 24.33
N TYR A 352 -8.45 -8.33 24.53
CA TYR A 352 -7.31 -7.42 24.51
C TYR A 352 -6.08 -7.92 25.27
N LYS A 353 -6.25 -8.59 26.42
CA LYS A 353 -5.16 -9.17 27.22
C LYS A 353 -4.31 -10.20 26.46
N LEU A 354 -4.87 -10.83 25.41
CA LEU A 354 -4.16 -11.77 24.56
C LEU A 354 -3.41 -11.03 23.44
N TRP A 355 -4.10 -10.07 22.80
CA TRP A 355 -3.60 -9.38 21.60
C TRP A 355 -2.58 -8.29 21.90
N SER A 356 -2.58 -7.74 23.14
CA SER A 356 -1.62 -6.74 23.61
C SER A 356 -0.29 -7.33 24.13
N LYS A 357 -0.06 -8.64 24.01
CA LYS A 357 1.19 -9.25 24.47
C LYS A 357 2.30 -9.11 23.43
N VAL A 358 3.45 -8.61 23.88
CA VAL A 358 4.69 -8.58 23.08
C VAL A 358 5.51 -9.84 23.38
N ASN A 359 6.03 -10.48 22.36
CA ASN A 359 6.95 -11.59 22.47
C ASN A 359 8.39 -11.06 22.51
N HIS A 360 9.00 -11.05 23.71
CA HIS A 360 10.35 -10.53 23.92
C HIS A 360 11.48 -11.34 23.23
N ARG A 361 11.20 -12.56 22.73
CA ARG A 361 12.20 -13.32 21.93
C ARG A 361 12.24 -12.85 20.48
N LEU A 362 11.10 -12.43 19.97
CA LEU A 362 10.95 -11.98 18.58
C LEU A 362 10.84 -10.45 18.46
N ASP A 363 10.81 -9.75 19.60
CA ASP A 363 10.70 -8.28 19.71
C ASP A 363 9.49 -7.71 18.93
N MET A 364 8.35 -8.44 18.99
CA MET A 364 7.16 -8.08 18.23
C MET A 364 5.85 -8.61 18.84
N PRO A 365 4.69 -8.00 18.54
CA PRO A 365 3.38 -8.46 19.00
C PRO A 365 2.85 -9.62 18.14
N VAL A 366 3.37 -10.85 18.36
CA VAL A 366 3.02 -12.03 17.56
C VAL A 366 1.51 -12.32 17.55
N ASN A 367 0.85 -12.16 18.70
CA ASN A 367 -0.58 -12.44 18.79
C ASN A 367 -1.42 -11.47 17.92
N ALA A 368 -1.05 -10.19 17.91
CA ALA A 368 -1.69 -9.20 17.04
C ALA A 368 -1.44 -9.49 15.56
N LEU A 369 -0.23 -9.96 15.19
CA LEU A 369 0.07 -10.42 13.83
C LEU A 369 -0.81 -11.60 13.43
N ILE A 370 -0.96 -12.61 14.29
CA ILE A 370 -1.83 -13.77 14.03
C ILE A 370 -3.29 -13.32 13.86
N LEU A 371 -3.78 -12.46 14.75
CA LEU A 371 -5.15 -11.92 14.64
C LEU A 371 -5.36 -11.23 13.30
N SER A 372 -4.49 -10.29 12.91
CA SER A 372 -4.59 -9.58 11.65
C SER A 372 -4.57 -10.53 10.45
N THR A 373 -3.63 -11.49 10.44
CA THR A 373 -3.52 -12.48 9.36
C THR A 373 -4.77 -13.35 9.24
N VAL A 374 -5.32 -13.82 10.36
CA VAL A 374 -6.53 -14.66 10.38
C VAL A 374 -7.75 -13.86 9.90
N VAL A 375 -7.90 -12.63 10.37
CA VAL A 375 -8.99 -11.74 9.92
C VAL A 375 -8.91 -11.53 8.41
N ASP A 376 -7.73 -11.20 7.88
CA ASP A 376 -7.54 -10.99 6.44
C ASP A 376 -7.82 -12.26 5.64
N CYS A 377 -7.39 -13.44 6.11
CA CYS A 377 -7.68 -14.72 5.46
C CYS A 377 -9.19 -15.02 5.43
N ILE A 378 -9.91 -14.72 6.51
CA ILE A 378 -11.38 -14.90 6.59
C ILE A 378 -12.08 -13.92 5.65
N LEU A 379 -11.70 -12.65 5.65
CA LEU A 379 -12.25 -11.63 4.76
C LEU A 379 -12.01 -11.99 3.28
N GLY A 380 -10.86 -12.54 2.94
CA GLY A 380 -10.56 -13.04 1.61
C GLY A 380 -11.53 -14.13 1.12
N CYS A 381 -12.17 -14.88 2.03
CA CYS A 381 -13.19 -15.87 1.68
C CYS A 381 -14.49 -15.27 1.11
N ILE A 382 -14.73 -13.96 1.30
CA ILE A 382 -15.88 -13.26 0.70
C ILE A 382 -15.85 -13.40 -0.83
N TYR A 383 -14.68 -13.52 -1.42
CA TYR A 383 -14.50 -13.72 -2.86
C TYR A 383 -15.17 -14.99 -3.39
N PHE A 384 -15.32 -16.04 -2.57
CA PHE A 384 -16.06 -17.25 -2.95
C PHE A 384 -17.55 -16.99 -3.18
N GLY A 385 -18.13 -16.05 -2.42
CA GLY A 385 -19.54 -15.72 -2.53
C GLY A 385 -19.84 -14.76 -3.69
N SER A 386 -19.05 -13.72 -3.84
CA SER A 386 -19.21 -12.70 -4.89
C SER A 386 -17.92 -11.90 -5.07
N SER A 387 -17.36 -11.98 -6.27
CA SER A 387 -16.23 -11.13 -6.65
C SER A 387 -16.59 -9.64 -6.68
N ALA A 388 -17.83 -9.30 -7.06
CA ALA A 388 -18.32 -7.93 -7.06
C ALA A 388 -18.42 -7.36 -5.64
N ALA A 389 -18.97 -8.14 -4.69
CA ALA A 389 -19.05 -7.75 -3.28
C ALA A 389 -17.64 -7.59 -2.68
N PHE A 390 -16.72 -8.50 -3.00
CA PHE A 390 -15.34 -8.43 -2.56
C PHE A 390 -14.64 -7.17 -3.10
N ASN A 391 -14.77 -6.89 -4.40
CA ASN A 391 -14.17 -5.71 -5.02
C ASN A 391 -14.75 -4.40 -4.45
N SER A 392 -16.05 -4.36 -4.13
CA SER A 392 -16.67 -3.21 -3.47
C SER A 392 -16.18 -3.00 -2.02
N PHE A 393 -15.68 -4.05 -1.39
CA PHE A 393 -15.16 -3.99 -0.02
C PHE A 393 -13.67 -3.62 0.02
N THR A 394 -12.91 -4.01 -0.99
CA THR A 394 -11.45 -3.78 -1.03
C THR A 394 -11.06 -2.49 -1.74
N GLY A 395 -11.98 -1.80 -2.40
CA GLY A 395 -11.79 -0.54 -3.12
C GLY A 395 -12.32 -0.66 -4.52
#